data_1e68e52a3d1fbe388eb2bd22ca3d9b2c
#
_entry.id   1e68e52a3d1fbe388eb2bd22ca3d9b2c
#
_cell.length_a   1.000
_cell.length_b   1.000
_cell.length_c   1.000
_cell.angle_alpha   90.00
_cell.angle_beta   90.00
_cell.angle_gamma   90.00
#
_symmetry.space_group_name_H-M   'P 1'
#
loop_
_entity.id
_entity.type
_entity.pdbx_description
1 polymer ?
#
loop_
_entity_poly.entity_id
_entity_poly.type
_entity_poly.pdbx_seq_one_letter_code
_entity_poly.pdbx_strand_id
1 'polypeptide(L)'
;SFVQVRSIAGMAQPLVSRGQLLIAQQQGLWWHQATPFPMTLILDDHRMVQSMSGQPPQVITADSNPQMFQFNHLLRALFQADEQVLRENFELNFRDNGGDGWQLSLTPKAAPLNKIFNRIDLQGAAYLNRITLDDRQGDKTEITLSDTRTQPGQLTDEERARFAAAQ
;
A
#
# COMPACT_ATOMS: atom_id res chain seq x y z
N SER A 1 -5.91 10.64 1.08
CA SER A 1 -6.34 10.18 2.42
C SER A 1 -6.64 8.70 2.39
N PHE A 2 -6.39 8.02 3.48
CA PHE A 2 -6.75 6.61 3.61
C PHE A 2 -7.42 6.34 4.96
N VAL A 3 -8.27 5.29 4.95
CA VAL A 3 -8.78 4.65 6.16
C VAL A 3 -8.46 3.17 6.03
N GLN A 4 -7.71 2.63 6.99
CA GLN A 4 -7.37 1.21 7.03
C GLN A 4 -8.15 0.56 8.17
N VAL A 5 -8.89 -0.51 7.83
CA VAL A 5 -9.60 -1.32 8.81
C VAL A 5 -9.02 -2.72 8.77
N ARG A 6 -8.45 -3.15 9.88
CA ARG A 6 -7.87 -4.49 10.00
C ARG A 6 -8.69 -5.34 10.96
N SER A 7 -9.28 -6.40 10.43
CA SER A 7 -10.04 -7.38 11.18
C SER A 7 -9.16 -8.58 11.44
N ILE A 8 -8.87 -8.85 12.71
CA ILE A 8 -7.99 -9.93 13.13
C ILE A 8 -8.83 -11.09 13.64
N ALA A 9 -8.51 -12.30 13.18
CA ALA A 9 -9.22 -13.51 13.59
C ALA A 9 -9.17 -13.67 15.10
N GLY A 10 -10.32 -13.89 15.72
CA GLY A 10 -10.44 -14.02 17.16
C GLY A 10 -10.62 -12.72 17.94
N MET A 11 -10.53 -11.56 17.29
CA MET A 11 -10.78 -10.26 17.93
C MET A 11 -12.19 -9.77 17.63
N ALA A 12 -12.86 -9.22 18.65
CA ALA A 12 -14.24 -8.76 18.53
C ALA A 12 -14.38 -7.45 17.75
N GLN A 13 -13.35 -6.61 17.75
CA GLN A 13 -13.41 -5.30 17.12
C GLN A 13 -12.23 -5.10 16.17
N PRO A 14 -12.45 -4.45 15.01
CA PRO A 14 -11.37 -4.16 14.09
C PRO A 14 -10.47 -3.03 14.60
N LEU A 15 -9.23 -3.03 14.11
CA LEU A 15 -8.28 -1.94 14.33
C LEU A 15 -8.41 -0.95 13.18
N VAL A 16 -8.65 0.33 13.50
CA VAL A 16 -8.86 1.37 12.51
C VAL A 16 -7.72 2.38 12.56
N SER A 17 -7.11 2.64 11.40
CA SER A 17 -6.05 3.62 11.24
C SER A 17 -6.43 4.61 10.15
N ARG A 18 -6.04 5.87 10.31
CA ARG A 18 -6.37 6.92 9.35
C ARG A 18 -5.14 7.77 9.07
N GLY A 19 -5.05 8.29 7.85
CA GLY A 19 -3.93 9.14 7.49
C GLY A 19 -3.93 9.54 6.03
N GLN A 20 -2.74 9.79 5.52
CA GLN A 20 -2.51 10.27 4.17
C GLN A 20 -1.46 9.40 3.47
N LEU A 21 -1.59 9.31 2.15
CA LEU A 21 -0.75 8.52 1.28
C LEU A 21 -0.32 9.38 0.10
N LEU A 22 0.97 9.30 -0.26
CA LEU A 22 1.53 9.98 -1.42
C LEU A 22 2.40 9.00 -2.19
N ILE A 23 2.12 8.86 -3.49
CA ILE A 23 2.88 7.98 -4.37
C ILE A 23 3.51 8.83 -5.46
N ALA A 24 4.83 8.70 -5.63
CA ALA A 24 5.57 9.36 -6.69
C ALA A 24 6.46 8.34 -7.39
N GLN A 25 6.44 8.33 -8.73
CA GLN A 25 7.16 7.31 -9.51
C GLN A 25 8.65 7.30 -9.23
N GLN A 26 9.25 8.46 -9.02
CA GLN A 26 10.69 8.58 -8.81
C GLN A 26 11.10 8.52 -7.35
N GLN A 27 10.24 8.99 -6.44
CA GLN A 27 10.58 9.08 -5.02
C GLN A 27 10.07 7.88 -4.21
N GLY A 28 8.98 7.25 -4.63
CA GLY A 28 8.43 6.08 -3.94
C GLY A 28 7.09 6.32 -3.27
N LEU A 29 6.93 5.74 -2.10
CA LEU A 29 5.69 5.77 -1.33
C LEU A 29 5.93 6.47 -0.01
N TRP A 30 5.07 7.44 0.32
CA TRP A 30 5.01 8.08 1.64
C TRP A 30 3.65 7.75 2.26
N TRP A 31 3.68 7.09 3.41
CA TRP A 31 2.49 6.66 4.15
C TRP A 31 2.55 7.28 5.53
N HIS A 32 1.59 8.14 5.86
CA HIS A 32 1.53 8.78 7.15
C HIS A 32 0.24 8.40 7.86
N GLN A 33 0.36 7.64 8.93
CA GLN A 33 -0.74 7.33 9.82
C GLN A 33 -0.86 8.41 10.87
N ALA A 34 -2.02 9.07 10.93
CA ALA A 34 -2.26 10.11 11.92
C ALA A 34 -2.86 9.55 13.21
N THR A 35 -3.74 8.56 13.09
CA THR A 35 -4.44 7.95 14.23
C THR A 35 -4.43 6.43 14.07
N PRO A 36 -4.44 5.64 15.16
CA PRO A 36 -4.44 6.07 16.57
C PRO A 36 -3.09 6.61 17.05
N PHE A 37 -1.99 6.22 16.37
CA PHE A 37 -0.63 6.66 16.72
C PHE A 37 0.03 7.29 15.51
N PRO A 38 0.67 8.46 15.66
CA PRO A 38 1.43 9.04 14.54
C PRO A 38 2.59 8.13 14.14
N MET A 39 2.61 7.77 12.85
CA MET A 39 3.67 6.93 12.28
C MET A 39 3.84 7.33 10.82
N THR A 40 5.09 7.42 10.37
CA THR A 40 5.39 7.68 8.97
C THR A 40 6.25 6.56 8.41
N LEU A 41 5.86 6.08 7.23
CA LEU A 41 6.58 5.06 6.49
C LEU A 41 6.94 5.62 5.12
N ILE A 42 8.22 5.56 4.77
CA ILE A 42 8.72 6.01 3.48
C ILE A 42 9.41 4.85 2.80
N LEU A 43 8.96 4.51 1.59
CA LEU A 43 9.48 3.40 0.80
C LEU A 43 10.01 3.91 -0.52
N ASP A 44 11.28 3.62 -0.82
CA ASP A 44 11.84 3.81 -2.14
C ASP A 44 12.49 2.50 -2.62
N ASP A 45 13.20 2.55 -3.75
CA ASP A 45 13.79 1.33 -4.31
C ASP A 45 14.99 0.82 -3.51
N HIS A 46 15.51 1.61 -2.59
CA HIS A 46 16.76 1.31 -1.88
C HIS A 46 16.57 1.10 -0.39
N ARG A 47 15.55 1.72 0.22
CA ARG A 47 15.35 1.66 1.64
C ARG A 47 13.89 1.90 2.05
N MET A 48 13.58 1.44 3.25
CA MET A 48 12.36 1.76 3.95
C MET A 48 12.72 2.47 5.25
N VAL A 49 12.08 3.61 5.51
CA VAL A 49 12.28 4.35 6.75
C VAL A 49 10.95 4.40 7.49
N GLN A 50 10.95 3.91 8.73
CA GLN A 50 9.79 3.95 9.60
C GLN A 50 10.09 4.88 10.76
N SER A 51 9.24 5.91 10.93
CA SER A 51 9.39 6.90 12.01
C SER A 51 8.15 6.87 12.89
N MET A 52 8.36 6.75 14.19
CA MET A 52 7.31 6.82 15.20
C MET A 52 7.62 7.96 16.17
N SER A 53 6.57 8.59 16.70
CA SER A 53 6.72 9.69 17.63
C SER A 53 7.52 9.26 18.87
N GLY A 54 8.55 10.03 19.21
CA GLY A 54 9.38 9.77 20.39
C GLY A 54 10.43 8.69 20.23
N GLN A 55 10.60 8.14 19.01
CA GLN A 55 11.58 7.09 18.74
C GLN A 55 12.47 7.47 17.55
N PRO A 56 13.74 7.03 17.53
CA PRO A 56 14.57 7.23 16.36
C PRO A 56 14.05 6.47 15.16
N PRO A 57 14.24 6.99 13.94
CA PRO A 57 13.80 6.31 12.73
C PRO A 57 14.49 4.96 12.56
N GLN A 58 13.74 3.95 12.13
CA GLN A 58 14.28 2.66 11.75
C GLN A 58 14.47 2.64 10.24
N VAL A 59 15.66 2.26 9.80
CA VAL A 59 16.03 2.21 8.39
C VAL A 59 16.34 0.77 8.01
N ILE A 60 15.63 0.28 6.98
CA ILE A 60 15.88 -1.05 6.40
C ILE A 60 16.31 -0.84 4.96
N THR A 61 17.48 -1.40 4.60
CA THR A 61 18.02 -1.27 3.25
C THR A 61 17.74 -2.52 2.41
N ALA A 62 17.79 -2.37 1.09
CA ALA A 62 17.61 -3.49 0.16
C ALA A 62 18.68 -4.57 0.36
N ASP A 63 19.91 -4.17 0.69
CA ASP A 63 21.01 -5.10 0.92
C ASP A 63 20.77 -5.97 2.15
N SER A 64 20.15 -5.41 3.18
CA SER A 64 19.91 -6.14 4.43
C SER A 64 18.70 -7.06 4.36
N ASN A 65 17.73 -6.77 3.47
CA ASN A 65 16.51 -7.57 3.37
C ASN A 65 15.91 -7.52 1.96
N PRO A 66 16.50 -8.28 1.01
CA PRO A 66 16.02 -8.24 -0.39
C PRO A 66 14.57 -8.67 -0.56
N GLN A 67 14.09 -9.62 0.24
CA GLN A 67 12.70 -10.10 0.14
C GLN A 67 11.69 -9.02 0.48
N MET A 68 11.99 -8.21 1.50
CA MET A 68 11.12 -7.12 1.89
C MET A 68 11.00 -6.09 0.76
N PHE A 69 12.09 -5.83 0.03
CA PHE A 69 12.07 -4.86 -1.05
C PHE A 69 11.34 -5.36 -2.28
N GLN A 70 11.31 -6.66 -2.54
CA GLN A 70 10.41 -7.23 -3.53
C GLN A 70 8.96 -7.01 -3.15
N PHE A 71 8.62 -7.20 -1.88
CA PHE A 71 7.28 -6.95 -1.39
C PHE A 71 6.90 -5.46 -1.50
N ASN A 72 7.84 -4.56 -1.18
CA ASN A 72 7.62 -3.13 -1.33
C ASN A 72 7.34 -2.73 -2.77
N HIS A 73 8.06 -3.32 -3.72
CA HIS A 73 7.81 -3.09 -5.14
C HIS A 73 6.38 -3.49 -5.53
N LEU A 74 5.90 -4.61 -5.00
CA LEU A 74 4.52 -5.06 -5.22
C LEU A 74 3.51 -4.12 -4.57
N LEU A 75 3.78 -3.61 -3.37
CA LEU A 75 2.89 -2.64 -2.73
C LEU A 75 2.72 -1.39 -3.58
N ARG A 76 3.82 -0.86 -4.13
CA ARG A 76 3.76 0.29 -5.02
C ARG A 76 2.94 -0.02 -6.27
N ALA A 77 3.12 -1.21 -6.85
CA ALA A 77 2.35 -1.63 -8.01
C ALA A 77 0.86 -1.76 -7.68
N LEU A 78 0.50 -2.24 -6.49
CA LEU A 78 -0.88 -2.32 -6.05
C LEU A 78 -1.52 -0.94 -5.97
N PHE A 79 -0.85 0.02 -5.35
CA PHE A 79 -1.37 1.38 -5.21
C PHE A 79 -1.45 2.11 -6.54
N GLN A 80 -0.55 1.81 -7.48
CA GLN A 80 -0.55 2.40 -8.82
C GLN A 80 -1.40 1.62 -9.82
N ALA A 81 -1.88 0.44 -9.44
CA ALA A 81 -2.60 -0.50 -10.31
C ALA A 81 -1.80 -0.82 -11.57
N ASP A 82 -0.50 -1.09 -11.43
CA ASP A 82 0.40 -1.42 -12.53
C ASP A 82 0.13 -2.85 -13.02
N GLU A 83 -0.63 -2.96 -14.10
CA GLU A 83 -1.12 -4.25 -14.60
C GLU A 83 0.00 -5.21 -14.97
N GLN A 84 1.10 -4.72 -15.57
CA GLN A 84 2.19 -5.59 -16.00
C GLN A 84 2.87 -6.27 -14.81
N VAL A 85 3.21 -5.50 -13.77
CA VAL A 85 3.83 -6.04 -12.56
C VAL A 85 2.89 -6.99 -11.85
N LEU A 86 1.58 -6.66 -11.81
CA LEU A 86 0.60 -7.51 -11.18
C LEU A 86 0.44 -8.84 -11.91
N ARG A 87 0.46 -8.84 -13.25
CA ARG A 87 0.35 -10.08 -14.03
C ARG A 87 1.53 -11.02 -13.82
N GLU A 88 2.70 -10.48 -13.55
CA GLU A 88 3.90 -11.30 -13.32
C GLU A 88 3.80 -12.08 -12.01
N ASN A 89 3.07 -11.58 -11.03
CA ASN A 89 3.04 -12.13 -9.67
C ASN A 89 1.70 -12.73 -9.27
N PHE A 90 0.62 -12.43 -9.99
CA PHE A 90 -0.73 -12.85 -9.65
C PHE A 90 -1.50 -13.35 -10.86
N GLU A 91 -2.44 -14.24 -10.61
CA GLU A 91 -3.52 -14.48 -11.54
C GLU A 91 -4.56 -13.38 -11.36
N LEU A 92 -4.95 -12.74 -12.47
CA LEU A 92 -5.85 -11.60 -12.46
C LEU A 92 -7.24 -12.02 -12.91
N ASN A 93 -8.25 -11.55 -12.17
CA ASN A 93 -9.65 -11.69 -12.56
C ASN A 93 -10.25 -10.28 -12.55
N PHE A 94 -10.40 -9.71 -13.75
CA PHE A 94 -10.91 -8.36 -13.93
C PHE A 94 -12.42 -8.40 -14.15
N ARG A 95 -13.11 -7.45 -13.53
CA ARG A 95 -14.55 -7.31 -13.68
C ARG A 95 -14.89 -5.84 -13.88
N ASP A 96 -15.57 -5.53 -14.99
CA ASP A 96 -16.03 -4.17 -15.29
C ASP A 96 -17.49 -4.08 -14.85
N ASN A 97 -17.80 -3.14 -13.97
CA ASN A 97 -19.14 -2.92 -13.43
C ASN A 97 -19.88 -1.80 -14.19
N GLY A 98 -19.45 -1.47 -15.39
CA GLY A 98 -20.04 -0.38 -16.17
C GLY A 98 -19.72 0.98 -15.56
N GLY A 99 -20.75 1.83 -15.43
CA GLY A 99 -20.58 3.15 -14.84
C GLY A 99 -20.22 3.14 -13.36
N ASP A 100 -20.33 1.99 -12.68
CA ASP A 100 -20.07 1.87 -11.25
C ASP A 100 -18.59 1.59 -10.94
N GLY A 101 -17.73 1.47 -11.96
CA GLY A 101 -16.31 1.26 -11.78
C GLY A 101 -15.86 -0.15 -12.15
N TRP A 102 -14.74 -0.56 -11.58
CA TRP A 102 -14.10 -1.84 -11.89
C TRP A 102 -13.64 -2.57 -10.63
N GLN A 103 -13.46 -3.88 -10.75
CA GLN A 103 -12.86 -4.72 -9.72
C GLN A 103 -11.78 -5.59 -10.33
N LEU A 104 -10.70 -5.81 -9.59
CA LEU A 104 -9.61 -6.68 -9.98
C LEU A 104 -9.26 -7.58 -8.79
N SER A 105 -9.43 -8.89 -8.97
CA SER A 105 -9.05 -9.88 -7.95
C SER A 105 -7.70 -10.47 -8.31
N LEU A 106 -6.79 -10.50 -7.35
CA LEU A 106 -5.43 -10.97 -7.51
C LEU A 106 -5.21 -12.22 -6.66
N THR A 107 -4.81 -13.32 -7.29
CA THR A 107 -4.45 -14.55 -6.59
C THR A 107 -2.96 -14.77 -6.77
N PRO A 108 -2.16 -14.86 -5.69
CA PRO A 108 -0.72 -15.06 -5.82
C PRO A 108 -0.38 -16.36 -6.55
N LYS A 109 0.57 -16.30 -7.48
CA LYS A 109 0.98 -17.46 -8.28
C LYS A 109 1.98 -18.36 -7.57
N ALA A 110 2.84 -17.79 -6.74
CA ALA A 110 3.97 -18.52 -6.18
C ALA A 110 4.41 -17.93 -4.84
N ALA A 111 5.31 -18.66 -4.17
CA ALA A 111 5.91 -18.20 -2.93
C ALA A 111 6.83 -16.98 -3.18
N PRO A 112 6.97 -16.08 -2.19
CA PRO A 112 6.37 -16.15 -0.85
C PRO A 112 4.95 -15.63 -0.74
N LEU A 113 4.41 -14.95 -1.76
CA LEU A 113 3.13 -14.25 -1.67
C LEU A 113 1.96 -15.18 -1.38
N ASN A 114 1.94 -16.38 -1.99
CA ASN A 114 0.86 -17.33 -1.77
C ASN A 114 0.87 -17.93 -0.36
N LYS A 115 1.95 -17.74 0.39
CA LYS A 115 2.04 -18.15 1.80
C LYS A 115 1.58 -17.04 2.76
N ILE A 116 1.46 -15.82 2.25
CA ILE A 116 1.06 -14.64 3.03
C ILE A 116 -0.40 -14.30 2.78
N PHE A 117 -0.82 -14.29 1.51
CA PHE A 117 -2.15 -13.87 1.10
C PHE A 117 -2.91 -14.97 0.38
N ASN A 118 -4.22 -15.07 0.69
CA ASN A 118 -5.15 -15.85 -0.10
C ASN A 118 -5.57 -15.11 -1.35
N ARG A 119 -5.86 -13.81 -1.21
CA ARG A 119 -6.36 -12.99 -2.29
C ARG A 119 -6.17 -11.51 -1.96
N ILE A 120 -5.99 -10.70 -2.99
CA ILE A 120 -6.00 -9.24 -2.90
C ILE A 120 -7.03 -8.73 -3.88
N ASP A 121 -7.95 -7.89 -3.43
CA ASP A 121 -8.97 -7.29 -4.27
C ASP A 121 -8.74 -5.80 -4.39
N LEU A 122 -8.77 -5.30 -5.63
CA LEU A 122 -8.67 -3.87 -5.93
C LEU A 122 -9.99 -3.40 -6.51
N GLN A 123 -10.42 -2.20 -6.11
CA GLN A 123 -11.62 -1.56 -6.64
C GLN A 123 -11.33 -0.11 -6.96
N GLY A 124 -11.97 0.40 -8.00
CA GLY A 124 -11.82 1.80 -8.37
C GLY A 124 -12.78 2.22 -9.46
N ALA A 125 -12.70 3.48 -9.82
CA ALA A 125 -13.39 4.07 -10.97
C ALA A 125 -12.35 4.84 -11.80
N ALA A 126 -12.28 6.17 -11.65
CA ALA A 126 -11.17 6.92 -12.25
C ALA A 126 -9.84 6.64 -11.54
N TYR A 127 -9.90 6.38 -10.24
CA TYR A 127 -8.74 6.08 -9.40
C TYR A 127 -9.02 4.84 -8.56
N LEU A 128 -7.94 4.16 -8.16
CA LEU A 128 -8.04 3.10 -7.17
C LEU A 128 -8.61 3.69 -5.87
N ASN A 129 -9.69 3.09 -5.35
CA ASN A 129 -10.33 3.61 -4.14
C ASN A 129 -10.42 2.60 -2.99
N ARG A 130 -10.20 1.31 -3.25
CA ARG A 130 -10.25 0.30 -2.19
C ARG A 130 -9.29 -0.85 -2.48
N ILE A 131 -8.56 -1.27 -1.44
CA ILE A 131 -7.71 -2.44 -1.46
C ILE A 131 -8.14 -3.35 -0.32
N THR A 132 -8.42 -4.61 -0.61
CA THR A 132 -8.76 -5.60 0.41
C THR A 132 -7.72 -6.72 0.38
N LEU A 133 -7.09 -6.97 1.53
CA LEU A 133 -6.07 -8.01 1.68
C LEU A 133 -6.63 -9.12 2.56
N ASP A 134 -6.79 -10.33 1.99
CA ASP A 134 -7.16 -11.53 2.74
C ASP A 134 -5.89 -12.34 2.97
N ASP A 135 -5.45 -12.49 4.22
CA ASP A 135 -4.24 -13.21 4.49
C ASP A 135 -4.50 -14.66 4.91
N ARG A 136 -3.43 -15.44 4.98
CA ARG A 136 -3.50 -16.88 5.27
C ARG A 136 -3.84 -17.17 6.73
N GLN A 137 -3.71 -16.19 7.60
CA GLN A 137 -4.02 -16.35 9.02
C GLN A 137 -5.49 -16.08 9.33
N GLY A 138 -6.28 -15.71 8.33
CA GLY A 138 -7.69 -15.39 8.51
C GLY A 138 -7.96 -13.93 8.82
N ASP A 139 -6.94 -13.09 8.77
CA ASP A 139 -7.08 -11.65 8.98
C ASP A 139 -7.46 -10.97 7.67
N LYS A 140 -8.15 -9.85 7.78
CA LYS A 140 -8.57 -9.07 6.63
C LYS A 140 -8.21 -7.61 6.84
N THR A 141 -7.56 -7.00 5.86
CA THR A 141 -7.24 -5.58 5.88
C THR A 141 -7.95 -4.90 4.71
N GLU A 142 -8.68 -3.84 5.01
CA GLU A 142 -9.38 -3.05 4.01
C GLU A 142 -8.87 -1.62 4.07
N ILE A 143 -8.34 -1.12 2.94
CA ILE A 143 -7.83 0.23 2.83
C ILE A 143 -8.73 0.98 1.86
N THR A 144 -9.38 2.02 2.34
CA THR A 144 -10.21 2.90 1.53
C THR A 144 -9.47 4.20 1.28
N LEU A 145 -9.35 4.57 0.01
CA LEU A 145 -8.67 5.79 -0.44
C LEU A 145 -9.71 6.81 -0.87
N SER A 146 -9.53 8.05 -0.44
CA SER A 146 -10.43 9.15 -0.75
C SER A 146 -9.64 10.40 -1.06
N ASP A 147 -10.31 11.38 -1.69
CA ASP A 147 -9.71 12.66 -2.03
C ASP A 147 -8.43 12.51 -2.85
N THR A 148 -8.43 11.54 -3.76
CA THR A 148 -7.28 11.24 -4.62
C THR A 148 -7.07 12.39 -5.60
N ARG A 149 -5.81 12.83 -5.69
CA ARG A 149 -5.43 13.95 -6.52
C ARG A 149 -4.17 13.62 -7.29
N THR A 150 -4.19 13.90 -8.60
CA THR A 150 -3.02 13.75 -9.47
C THR A 150 -2.46 15.09 -9.92
N GLN A 151 -3.08 16.18 -9.53
CA GLN A 151 -2.62 17.53 -9.82
C GLN A 151 -2.04 18.19 -8.58
N PRO A 152 -0.93 18.94 -8.69
CA PRO A 152 -0.11 19.08 -9.89
C PRO A 152 0.58 17.77 -10.26
N GLY A 153 0.93 17.58 -11.53
CA GLY A 153 1.60 16.38 -12.00
C GLY A 153 2.99 16.16 -11.42
N GLN A 154 3.51 17.14 -10.72
CA GLN A 154 4.79 17.09 -10.01
C GLN A 154 4.58 17.34 -8.54
N LEU A 155 5.51 16.86 -7.72
CA LEU A 155 5.46 17.07 -6.28
C LEU A 155 5.61 18.55 -5.96
N THR A 156 4.85 19.02 -4.97
CA THR A 156 5.08 20.34 -4.38
C THR A 156 6.37 20.32 -3.54
N ASP A 157 6.87 21.48 -3.17
CA ASP A 157 8.07 21.56 -2.34
C ASP A 157 7.86 20.88 -0.99
N GLU A 158 6.68 21.04 -0.40
CA GLU A 158 6.32 20.37 0.84
C GLU A 158 6.33 18.83 0.67
N GLU A 159 5.78 18.35 -0.43
CA GLU A 159 5.73 16.91 -0.72
C GLU A 159 7.13 16.34 -0.95
N ARG A 160 8.01 17.05 -1.64
CA ARG A 160 9.41 16.64 -1.80
C ARG A 160 10.13 16.56 -0.45
N ALA A 161 9.84 17.49 0.44
CA ALA A 161 10.43 17.50 1.77
C ALA A 161 10.04 16.26 2.57
N ARG A 162 8.84 15.72 2.37
CA ARG A 162 8.40 14.49 3.03
C ARG A 162 9.28 13.30 2.63
N PHE A 163 9.65 13.19 1.35
CA PHE A 163 10.53 12.12 0.88
C PHE A 163 11.97 12.34 1.28
N ALA A 164 12.41 13.59 1.39
CA ALA A 164 13.77 13.93 1.80
C ALA A 164 14.09 13.43 3.20
N ALA A 165 13.09 13.27 4.06
CA ALA A 165 13.26 12.73 5.40
C ALA A 165 13.79 11.29 5.41
N ALA A 166 13.75 10.59 4.28
CA ALA A 166 14.26 9.22 4.13
C ALA A 166 15.74 9.16 3.75
N GLN A 167 16.36 10.30 3.46
CA GLN A 167 17.74 10.35 3.00
C GLN A 167 18.73 10.61 4.11
#